data_8b8e17519d62532d9cc1086056af7780
#
_entry.id   8b8e17519d62532d9cc1086056af7780
#
_cell.length_a   1.000
_cell.length_b   1.000
_cell.length_c   1.000
_cell.angle_alpha   90.00
_cell.angle_beta   90.00
_cell.angle_gamma   90.00
#
_symmetry.space_group_name_H-M   'P 1'
#
loop_
_entity.id
_entity.type
_entity.pdbx_description
1 polymer ?
#
loop_
_entity_poly.entity_id
_entity_poly.type
_entity_poly.pdbx_seq_one_letter_code
_entity_poly.pdbx_strand_id
1 'polypeptide(L)'
;MANELFAGSQVIVYASREATYGTARRLNGTDAMLTISESFTPAEERDVRPDRSGFTDHLDRYRGRKSATFEITRLLLPSGSVTTEPDDDLLWQNAFGRLSINSTGVEYILATAHDWSLTLRRAIRTGGGQGVADFQEHVRGAIVNQVEISEGNQGQNGLATVTFRGVAKDWGWTGNTSVASGYLNIATSATTFRVSSPRQLSVGSLFKVFNTNTGGGSGILVNTVNYTTGVIAYSQSLSATLSSGRVLVPYNPTATTAGQPLHARIGLLSLDGSATKIDHLGGRVTLEDNRGLLNEEVGYDSASRVIRENRRNVTASFGFILKKDEVGELLGRRDRNDSRNLQLNIGDAANKTCKIHMKDFEWDMTALEIPDQGMARVTMSGRGLGVNGNDSLKVRFL
;
A
#
# COMPACT_ATOMS: atom_id res chain seq x y z
N MET A 1 32.20 -13.95 -2.92
CA MET A 1 31.05 -13.49 -2.11
C MET A 1 30.16 -14.70 -1.96
N ALA A 2 29.82 -15.07 -0.74
CA ALA A 2 28.84 -16.16 -0.51
C ALA A 2 27.49 -15.72 -1.09
N ASN A 3 26.81 -16.63 -1.78
CA ASN A 3 25.43 -16.41 -2.20
C ASN A 3 24.54 -16.50 -0.95
N GLU A 4 24.36 -15.39 -0.27
CA GLU A 4 23.45 -15.32 0.87
C GLU A 4 22.00 -15.33 0.37
N LEU A 5 21.16 -16.16 1.00
CA LEU A 5 19.74 -16.21 0.70
C LEU A 5 19.02 -15.08 1.46
N PHE A 6 18.06 -14.46 0.81
CA PHE A 6 17.22 -13.43 1.45
C PHE A 6 16.30 -14.06 2.49
N ALA A 7 16.24 -13.44 3.67
CA ALA A 7 15.33 -13.84 4.74
C ALA A 7 14.08 -12.93 4.71
N GLY A 8 12.89 -13.52 4.65
CA GLY A 8 11.63 -12.77 4.60
C GLY A 8 11.38 -11.83 5.80
N SER A 9 11.99 -12.13 6.96
CA SER A 9 11.90 -11.27 8.16
C SER A 9 12.70 -9.96 8.07
N GLN A 10 13.52 -9.78 7.04
CA GLN A 10 14.38 -8.61 6.85
C GLN A 10 13.85 -7.67 5.77
N VAL A 11 12.55 -7.62 5.59
CA VAL A 11 11.88 -6.76 4.62
C VAL A 11 11.32 -5.52 5.29
N ILE A 12 11.50 -4.36 4.66
CA ILE A 12 10.89 -3.09 5.06
C ILE A 12 10.21 -2.48 3.84
N VAL A 13 8.98 -2.02 4.01
CA VAL A 13 8.24 -1.30 2.98
C VAL A 13 8.27 0.19 3.29
N TYR A 14 8.37 1.00 2.24
CA TYR A 14 8.31 2.45 2.29
C TYR A 14 7.25 2.95 1.32
N ALA A 15 6.53 3.99 1.72
CA ALA A 15 5.59 4.71 0.85
C ALA A 15 5.96 6.18 0.80
N SER A 16 6.02 6.76 -0.38
CA SER A 16 6.23 8.20 -0.56
C SER A 16 5.27 8.77 -1.61
N ARG A 17 4.73 9.96 -1.33
CA ARG A 17 3.81 10.63 -2.25
C ARG A 17 4.57 11.21 -3.44
N GLU A 18 4.13 10.92 -4.65
CA GLU A 18 4.68 11.46 -5.88
C GLU A 18 4.21 12.91 -6.12
N ALA A 19 5.12 13.75 -6.60
CA ALA A 19 4.77 15.12 -7.00
C ALA A 19 4.09 15.16 -8.39
N THR A 20 4.46 14.22 -9.24
CA THR A 20 3.89 14.01 -10.57
C THR A 20 3.63 12.53 -10.75
N TYR A 21 2.49 12.17 -11.31
CA TYR A 21 2.06 10.79 -11.50
C TYR A 21 3.14 9.92 -12.18
N GLY A 22 3.51 8.83 -11.53
CA GLY A 22 4.51 7.88 -12.02
C GLY A 22 5.96 8.36 -11.95
N THR A 23 6.23 9.49 -11.29
CA THR A 23 7.59 9.98 -11.07
C THR A 23 8.04 9.59 -9.67
N ALA A 24 9.01 8.67 -9.60
CA ALA A 24 9.53 8.16 -8.35
C ALA A 24 10.08 9.28 -7.44
N ARG A 25 9.88 9.12 -6.14
CA ARG A 25 10.38 10.03 -5.11
C ARG A 25 11.46 9.38 -4.25
N ARG A 26 12.26 10.22 -3.61
CA ARG A 26 13.20 9.82 -2.57
C ARG A 26 12.46 9.37 -1.32
N LEU A 27 13.15 8.55 -0.53
CA LEU A 27 12.67 8.03 0.75
C LEU A 27 13.27 8.78 1.93
N ASN A 28 12.46 8.92 2.97
CA ASN A 28 12.90 9.29 4.30
C ASN A 28 12.67 8.11 5.26
N GLY A 29 13.28 8.16 6.45
CA GLY A 29 13.06 7.13 7.46
C GLY A 29 11.61 7.05 7.96
N THR A 30 10.91 8.18 7.94
CA THR A 30 9.48 8.29 8.30
C THR A 30 8.52 7.71 7.25
N ASP A 31 9.00 7.43 6.03
CA ASP A 31 8.19 6.78 4.99
C ASP A 31 8.09 5.26 5.18
N ALA A 32 8.80 4.71 6.19
CA ALA A 32 8.86 3.28 6.49
C ALA A 32 7.61 2.81 7.21
N MET A 33 7.17 1.60 6.88
CA MET A 33 6.10 0.91 7.58
C MET A 33 6.44 -0.55 7.85
N LEU A 34 5.97 -1.08 8.98
CA LEU A 34 6.06 -2.49 9.31
C LEU A 34 4.92 -3.25 8.64
N THR A 35 5.23 -4.36 7.99
CA THR A 35 4.28 -5.21 7.28
C THR A 35 4.26 -6.62 7.86
N ILE A 36 3.13 -7.30 7.70
CA ILE A 36 3.01 -8.75 7.95
C ILE A 36 3.36 -9.49 6.65
N SER A 37 2.84 -8.99 5.55
CA SER A 37 3.11 -9.50 4.20
C SER A 37 2.99 -8.39 3.18
N GLU A 38 3.75 -8.52 2.11
CA GLU A 38 3.69 -7.61 0.97
C GLU A 38 3.96 -8.36 -0.32
N SER A 39 3.33 -7.93 -1.39
CA SER A 39 3.64 -8.40 -2.73
C SER A 39 3.58 -7.26 -3.74
N PHE A 40 4.55 -7.25 -4.64
CA PHE A 40 4.56 -6.40 -5.84
C PHE A 40 4.60 -7.32 -7.03
N THR A 41 3.52 -7.35 -7.80
CA THR A 41 3.37 -8.25 -8.94
C THR A 41 3.47 -7.46 -10.23
N PRO A 42 4.61 -7.52 -10.92
CA PRO A 42 4.77 -6.85 -12.21
C PRO A 42 3.94 -7.55 -13.29
N ALA A 43 3.39 -6.76 -14.18
CA ALA A 43 2.72 -7.22 -15.38
C ALA A 43 3.29 -6.47 -16.60
N GLU A 44 3.61 -7.21 -17.65
CA GLU A 44 4.04 -6.68 -18.94
C GLU A 44 3.37 -7.53 -20.01
N GLU A 45 2.59 -6.90 -20.85
CA GLU A 45 2.05 -7.57 -22.02
C GLU A 45 3.20 -7.96 -22.95
N ARG A 46 3.24 -9.21 -23.34
CA ARG A 46 4.21 -9.72 -24.32
C ARG A 46 3.47 -10.56 -25.33
N ASP A 47 3.55 -10.15 -26.57
CA ASP A 47 2.89 -10.85 -27.65
C ASP A 47 3.89 -11.22 -28.74
N VAL A 48 3.51 -12.17 -29.54
CA VAL A 48 4.31 -12.68 -30.66
C VAL A 48 3.81 -12.05 -31.93
N ARG A 49 4.70 -11.66 -32.82
CA ARG A 49 4.32 -11.14 -34.13
C ARG A 49 3.44 -12.14 -34.86
N PRO A 50 2.22 -11.79 -35.24
CA PRO A 50 1.29 -12.70 -35.90
C PRO A 50 1.55 -12.88 -37.39
N ASP A 51 2.59 -12.20 -37.94
CA ASP A 51 2.89 -12.22 -39.38
C ASP A 51 3.18 -13.62 -39.88
N ARG A 52 2.70 -13.92 -41.05
CA ARG A 52 3.07 -15.13 -41.77
C ARG A 52 4.46 -14.94 -42.39
N SER A 53 5.46 -15.60 -41.83
CA SER A 53 6.86 -15.45 -42.24
C SER A 53 7.36 -16.52 -43.19
N GLY A 54 6.55 -17.54 -43.45
CA GLY A 54 6.99 -18.77 -44.19
C GLY A 54 7.84 -19.72 -43.35
N PHE A 55 8.09 -19.41 -42.06
CA PHE A 55 8.76 -20.28 -41.10
C PHE A 55 7.74 -20.89 -40.13
N THR A 56 8.09 -22.04 -39.54
CA THR A 56 7.28 -22.68 -38.51
C THR A 56 7.37 -21.99 -37.15
N ASP A 57 8.44 -21.25 -36.92
CA ASP A 57 8.69 -20.55 -35.65
C ASP A 57 8.31 -19.07 -35.73
N HIS A 58 7.95 -18.51 -34.57
CA HIS A 58 7.71 -17.09 -34.44
C HIS A 58 9.01 -16.28 -34.53
N LEU A 59 9.03 -15.26 -35.37
CA LEU A 59 10.24 -14.48 -35.67
C LEU A 59 10.61 -13.49 -34.57
N ASP A 60 9.64 -12.89 -33.90
CA ASP A 60 9.91 -11.80 -32.97
C ASP A 60 8.81 -11.68 -31.90
N ARG A 61 9.16 -10.99 -30.81
CA ARG A 61 8.25 -10.63 -29.73
C ARG A 61 8.23 -9.13 -29.57
N TYR A 62 7.06 -8.56 -29.41
CA TYR A 62 6.95 -7.17 -29.02
C TYR A 62 6.49 -7.06 -27.56
N ARG A 63 6.94 -5.99 -26.91
CA ARG A 63 6.56 -5.67 -25.54
C ARG A 63 5.40 -4.73 -25.59
N GLY A 64 4.36 -5.06 -24.87
CA GLY A 64 3.23 -4.19 -24.62
C GLY A 64 3.46 -3.29 -23.40
N ARG A 65 2.38 -2.82 -22.86
CA ARG A 65 2.40 -1.88 -21.73
C ARG A 65 2.82 -2.56 -20.44
N LYS A 66 3.47 -1.76 -19.60
CA LYS A 66 3.86 -2.16 -18.26
C LYS A 66 2.82 -1.68 -17.25
N SER A 67 2.57 -2.51 -16.27
CA SER A 67 1.78 -2.20 -15.07
C SER A 67 2.26 -3.07 -13.92
N ALA A 68 1.76 -2.81 -12.74
CA ALA A 68 1.95 -3.68 -11.59
C ALA A 68 0.71 -3.65 -10.70
N THR A 69 0.56 -4.68 -9.88
CA THR A 69 -0.35 -4.68 -8.74
C THR A 69 0.45 -4.80 -7.47
N PHE A 70 -0.12 -4.33 -6.37
CA PHE A 70 0.49 -4.49 -5.05
C PHE A 70 -0.55 -4.89 -4.02
N GLU A 71 -0.09 -5.62 -3.03
CA GLU A 71 -0.82 -5.93 -1.80
C GLU A 71 0.10 -5.74 -0.61
N ILE A 72 -0.37 -5.03 0.42
CA ILE A 72 0.37 -4.77 1.65
C ILE A 72 -0.58 -5.05 2.81
N THR A 73 -0.24 -6.06 3.62
CA THR A 73 -0.98 -6.40 4.85
C THR A 73 -0.14 -6.02 6.06
N ARG A 74 -0.74 -5.35 7.01
CA ARG A 74 -0.10 -4.95 8.26
C ARG A 74 -1.06 -5.00 9.44
N LEU A 75 -0.52 -4.91 10.65
CA LEU A 75 -1.32 -4.69 11.84
C LEU A 75 -1.92 -3.28 11.80
N LEU A 76 -3.11 -3.13 12.35
CA LEU A 76 -3.73 -1.83 12.54
C LEU A 76 -3.04 -1.12 13.71
N LEU A 77 -2.23 -0.11 13.40
CA LEU A 77 -1.32 0.57 14.34
C LEU A 77 -1.65 2.06 14.42
N PRO A 78 -2.41 2.54 15.43
CA PRO A 78 -2.48 3.97 15.69
C PRO A 78 -1.11 4.50 16.16
N SER A 79 -0.83 5.76 15.91
CA SER A 79 0.43 6.41 16.30
C SER A 79 0.66 6.51 17.81
N GLY A 80 -0.39 6.35 18.61
CA GLY A 80 -0.38 6.58 20.06
C GLY A 80 -0.59 8.03 20.45
N SER A 81 -0.95 8.89 19.50
CA SER A 81 -1.28 10.32 19.73
C SER A 81 -2.49 10.69 18.88
N VAL A 82 -3.41 11.46 19.44
CA VAL A 82 -4.64 11.91 18.73
C VAL A 82 -4.38 12.89 17.58
N THR A 83 -3.20 13.49 17.51
CA THR A 83 -2.85 14.50 16.49
C THR A 83 -1.73 14.05 15.55
N THR A 84 -1.25 12.82 15.69
CA THR A 84 -0.17 12.28 14.87
C THR A 84 -0.72 11.17 13.99
N GLU A 85 -0.40 11.24 12.71
CA GLU A 85 -0.81 10.25 11.73
C GLU A 85 -0.12 8.89 12.01
N PRO A 86 -0.76 7.76 11.68
CA PRO A 86 -0.13 6.45 11.70
C PRO A 86 0.94 6.32 10.61
N ASP A 87 1.88 5.39 10.76
CA ASP A 87 2.99 5.18 9.82
C ASP A 87 2.53 4.88 8.37
N ASP A 88 1.31 4.39 8.18
CA ASP A 88 0.68 4.09 6.89
C ASP A 88 -0.25 5.21 6.38
N ASP A 89 -0.15 6.40 6.96
CA ASP A 89 -0.96 7.56 6.63
C ASP A 89 -1.11 7.79 5.12
N LEU A 90 -0.03 7.69 4.36
CA LEU A 90 -0.07 7.90 2.90
C LEU A 90 -0.93 6.87 2.16
N LEU A 91 -1.00 5.62 2.65
CA LEU A 91 -1.88 4.61 2.07
C LEU A 91 -3.35 4.93 2.37
N TRP A 92 -3.65 5.34 3.61
CA TRP A 92 -4.97 5.79 4.01
C TRP A 92 -5.42 7.02 3.23
N GLN A 93 -4.56 8.04 3.15
CA GLN A 93 -4.86 9.24 2.39
C GLN A 93 -5.09 8.94 0.91
N ASN A 94 -4.28 8.04 0.33
CA ASN A 94 -4.45 7.67 -1.07
C ASN A 94 -5.74 6.89 -1.32
N ALA A 95 -6.19 6.06 -0.37
CA ALA A 95 -7.44 5.32 -0.47
C ALA A 95 -8.68 6.21 -0.30
N PHE A 96 -8.65 7.11 0.70
CA PHE A 96 -9.82 7.91 1.10
C PHE A 96 -9.86 9.29 0.41
N GLY A 97 -8.71 9.88 0.14
CA GLY A 97 -8.54 11.14 -0.56
C GLY A 97 -8.53 12.38 0.33
N ARG A 98 -9.04 12.33 1.56
CA ARG A 98 -9.05 13.47 2.49
C ARG A 98 -8.63 13.07 3.88
N LEU A 99 -7.67 13.80 4.42
CA LEU A 99 -7.23 13.76 5.81
C LEU A 99 -7.79 14.97 6.58
N SER A 100 -8.21 14.74 7.81
CA SER A 100 -8.59 15.79 8.77
C SER A 100 -7.98 15.47 10.13
N ILE A 101 -7.14 16.34 10.64
CA ILE A 101 -6.53 16.23 11.96
C ILE A 101 -7.18 17.26 12.87
N ASN A 102 -7.68 16.81 13.99
CA ASN A 102 -8.29 17.69 15.00
C ASN A 102 -7.98 17.19 16.42
N SER A 103 -8.38 17.94 17.43
CA SER A 103 -8.14 17.59 18.84
C SER A 103 -8.77 16.25 19.28
N THR A 104 -9.58 15.64 18.42
CA THR A 104 -10.31 14.43 18.71
C THR A 104 -9.84 13.22 17.86
N GLY A 105 -8.81 13.39 17.03
CA GLY A 105 -8.19 12.30 16.27
C GLY A 105 -7.80 12.65 14.84
N VAL A 106 -7.21 11.66 14.19
CA VAL A 106 -6.84 11.67 12.77
C VAL A 106 -7.94 10.96 11.99
N GLU A 107 -8.61 11.67 11.09
CA GLU A 107 -9.76 11.16 10.33
C GLU A 107 -9.46 11.05 8.84
N TYR A 108 -9.75 9.88 8.27
CA TYR A 108 -9.74 9.62 6.84
C TYR A 108 -11.16 9.60 6.31
N ILE A 109 -11.44 10.51 5.38
CA ILE A 109 -12.78 10.76 4.85
C ILE A 109 -12.72 10.60 3.34
N LEU A 110 -13.74 9.96 2.76
CA LEU A 110 -13.83 9.79 1.32
C LEU A 110 -13.92 11.16 0.62
N ALA A 111 -13.12 11.36 -0.42
CA ALA A 111 -13.17 12.55 -1.26
C ALA A 111 -13.75 12.23 -2.64
N THR A 112 -14.33 13.23 -3.30
CA THR A 112 -14.92 13.06 -4.64
C THR A 112 -13.86 12.74 -5.67
N ALA A 113 -12.73 13.43 -5.60
CA ALA A 113 -11.58 13.21 -6.49
C ALA A 113 -10.29 13.41 -5.72
N HIS A 114 -9.33 12.56 -6.01
CA HIS A 114 -7.92 12.74 -5.66
C HIS A 114 -7.11 11.96 -6.69
N ASP A 115 -6.10 12.58 -7.23
CA ASP A 115 -5.37 12.17 -8.43
C ASP A 115 -3.86 11.95 -8.20
N TRP A 116 -3.42 12.05 -6.94
CA TRP A 116 -2.03 11.81 -6.62
C TRP A 116 -1.71 10.33 -6.40
N SER A 117 -0.49 9.97 -6.67
CA SER A 117 0.02 8.59 -6.62
C SER A 117 1.18 8.44 -5.63
N LEU A 118 1.56 7.19 -5.42
CA LEU A 118 2.62 6.77 -4.53
C LEU A 118 3.76 6.09 -5.29
N THR A 119 4.97 6.26 -4.80
CA THR A 119 6.07 5.32 -5.00
C THR A 119 6.11 4.40 -3.79
N LEU A 120 5.90 3.10 -4.00
CA LEU A 120 6.08 2.07 -2.97
C LEU A 120 7.40 1.35 -3.22
N ARG A 121 8.13 1.05 -2.13
CA ARG A 121 9.41 0.35 -2.20
C ARG A 121 9.47 -0.76 -1.17
N ARG A 122 9.98 -1.90 -1.59
CA ARG A 122 10.29 -3.04 -0.75
C ARG A 122 11.80 -3.22 -0.71
N ALA A 123 12.41 -3.03 0.45
CA ALA A 123 13.84 -3.20 0.65
C ALA A 123 14.11 -4.51 1.41
N ILE A 124 14.96 -5.36 0.82
CA ILE A 124 15.34 -6.66 1.37
C ILE A 124 16.78 -6.53 1.87
N ARG A 125 17.05 -7.02 3.08
CA ARG A 125 18.36 -6.99 3.74
C ARG A 125 18.80 -8.40 4.11
N THR A 126 20.10 -8.70 3.97
CA THR A 126 20.72 -9.96 4.42
C THR A 126 21.55 -9.81 5.69
N GLY A 127 21.46 -8.68 6.38
CA GLY A 127 22.21 -8.43 7.62
C GLY A 127 23.19 -7.26 7.55
N GLY A 128 23.21 -6.54 6.46
CA GLY A 128 24.05 -5.34 6.30
C GLY A 128 23.65 -4.20 7.24
N GLY A 129 24.59 -3.33 7.58
CA GLY A 129 24.39 -2.18 8.46
C GLY A 129 23.31 -1.22 7.98
N GLN A 130 22.93 -0.28 8.85
CA GLN A 130 21.91 0.73 8.54
C GLN A 130 22.21 1.47 7.23
N GLY A 131 21.19 1.72 6.45
CA GLY A 131 21.25 2.48 5.20
C GLY A 131 21.69 1.69 3.97
N VAL A 132 21.76 0.36 4.03
CA VAL A 132 22.06 -0.53 2.90
C VAL A 132 20.96 -1.58 2.80
N ALA A 133 20.42 -1.77 1.60
CA ALA A 133 19.67 -2.96 1.22
C ALA A 133 20.50 -3.75 0.21
N ASP A 134 20.29 -5.05 0.15
CA ASP A 134 20.96 -5.89 -0.84
C ASP A 134 20.22 -5.86 -2.16
N PHE A 135 18.89 -5.72 -2.05
CA PHE A 135 17.98 -5.62 -3.18
C PHE A 135 16.79 -4.75 -2.81
N GLN A 136 16.28 -4.02 -3.78
CA GLN A 136 15.09 -3.19 -3.61
C GLN A 136 14.19 -3.31 -4.83
N GLU A 137 12.92 -3.55 -4.60
CA GLU A 137 11.88 -3.42 -5.62
C GLU A 137 11.08 -2.16 -5.39
N HIS A 138 10.53 -1.61 -6.46
CA HIS A 138 9.64 -0.47 -6.36
C HIS A 138 8.56 -0.48 -7.44
N VAL A 139 7.42 0.09 -7.09
CA VAL A 139 6.34 0.40 -8.01
C VAL A 139 6.09 1.91 -7.98
N ARG A 140 5.76 2.48 -9.14
CA ARG A 140 5.54 3.91 -9.36
C ARG A 140 4.15 4.16 -9.91
N GLY A 141 3.60 5.34 -9.63
CA GLY A 141 2.21 5.62 -9.98
C GLY A 141 1.25 4.69 -9.28
N ALA A 142 1.60 4.28 -8.06
CA ALA A 142 0.79 3.34 -7.27
C ALA A 142 -0.44 4.04 -6.69
N ILE A 143 -1.57 3.34 -6.73
CA ILE A 143 -2.86 3.82 -6.25
C ILE A 143 -3.54 2.72 -5.49
N VAL A 144 -3.94 3.03 -4.28
CA VAL A 144 -4.75 2.12 -3.46
C VAL A 144 -6.17 2.16 -3.98
N ASN A 145 -6.68 1.05 -4.48
CA ASN A 145 -8.05 0.92 -4.97
C ASN A 145 -8.94 0.06 -4.06
N GLN A 146 -8.36 -0.66 -3.12
CA GLN A 146 -9.09 -1.44 -2.13
C GLN A 146 -8.41 -1.36 -0.76
N VAL A 147 -9.21 -1.18 0.28
CA VAL A 147 -8.79 -1.29 1.69
C VAL A 147 -9.69 -2.29 2.39
N GLU A 148 -9.08 -3.25 3.06
CA GLU A 148 -9.77 -4.24 3.86
C GLU A 148 -9.30 -4.14 5.30
N ILE A 149 -10.20 -3.87 6.23
CA ILE A 149 -9.94 -3.88 7.67
C ILE A 149 -10.56 -5.13 8.25
N SER A 150 -9.76 -5.95 8.93
CA SER A 150 -10.22 -7.17 9.58
C SER A 150 -9.92 -7.10 11.08
N GLU A 151 -10.91 -7.41 11.89
CA GLU A 151 -10.73 -7.50 13.34
C GLU A 151 -9.92 -8.72 13.79
N GLY A 152 -9.57 -9.61 12.86
CA GLY A 152 -8.90 -10.86 13.18
C GLY A 152 -9.84 -11.88 13.85
N ASN A 153 -9.66 -13.14 13.50
CA ASN A 153 -10.35 -14.25 14.17
C ASN A 153 -9.72 -14.48 15.54
N GLN A 154 -10.50 -14.96 16.49
CA GLN A 154 -10.02 -15.36 17.83
C GLN A 154 -8.85 -16.35 17.80
N GLY A 155 -8.62 -17.05 16.67
CA GLY A 155 -7.48 -17.94 16.44
C GLY A 155 -6.15 -17.28 16.10
N GLN A 156 -6.12 -16.00 15.76
CA GLN A 156 -4.93 -15.22 15.37
C GLN A 156 -4.52 -14.19 16.43
N ASN A 157 -4.52 -14.55 17.70
CA ASN A 157 -4.20 -13.66 18.82
C ASN A 157 -5.11 -12.42 18.94
N GLY A 158 -6.17 -12.30 18.15
CA GLY A 158 -7.13 -11.20 18.20
C GLY A 158 -6.55 -9.84 17.80
N LEU A 159 -5.51 -9.80 16.97
CA LEU A 159 -4.95 -8.55 16.43
C LEU A 159 -5.71 -8.11 15.19
N ALA A 160 -6.04 -6.83 15.14
CA ALA A 160 -6.67 -6.24 13.98
C ALA A 160 -5.63 -5.98 12.88
N THR A 161 -6.02 -6.23 11.63
CA THR A 161 -5.18 -6.04 10.44
C THR A 161 -5.83 -5.13 9.43
N VAL A 162 -5.01 -4.50 8.60
CA VAL A 162 -5.43 -3.79 7.42
C VAL A 162 -4.65 -4.28 6.21
N THR A 163 -5.35 -4.47 5.10
CA THR A 163 -4.77 -4.84 3.80
C THR A 163 -5.10 -3.77 2.79
N PHE A 164 -4.05 -3.21 2.17
CA PHE A 164 -4.16 -2.27 1.07
C PHE A 164 -3.83 -2.99 -0.23
N ARG A 165 -4.72 -2.93 -1.21
CA ARG A 165 -4.50 -3.45 -2.55
C ARG A 165 -4.64 -2.35 -3.57
N GLY A 166 -3.86 -2.45 -4.64
CA GLY A 166 -3.93 -1.44 -5.66
C GLY A 166 -3.19 -1.79 -6.94
N VAL A 167 -3.19 -0.82 -7.83
CA VAL A 167 -2.54 -0.88 -9.14
C VAL A 167 -1.44 0.16 -9.21
N ALA A 168 -0.43 -0.09 -10.04
CA ALA A 168 0.66 0.84 -10.27
C ALA A 168 1.00 0.93 -11.76
N LYS A 169 1.43 2.12 -12.17
CA LYS A 169 1.80 2.44 -13.55
C LYS A 169 2.97 1.60 -14.06
N ASP A 170 3.98 1.42 -13.23
CA ASP A 170 5.24 0.82 -13.63
C ASP A 170 5.94 0.20 -12.40
N TRP A 171 6.88 -0.66 -12.66
CA TRP A 171 7.69 -1.34 -11.66
C TRP A 171 9.16 -1.31 -12.02
N GLY A 172 10.01 -1.54 -11.04
CA GLY A 172 11.44 -1.59 -11.23
C GLY A 172 12.18 -2.16 -10.03
N TRP A 173 13.48 -2.26 -10.16
CA TRP A 173 14.36 -2.79 -9.12
C TRP A 173 15.67 -2.03 -9.03
N THR A 174 16.34 -2.20 -7.91
CA THR A 174 17.67 -1.67 -7.63
C THR A 174 18.51 -2.80 -7.03
N GLY A 175 19.52 -3.21 -7.74
CA GLY A 175 20.55 -4.16 -7.27
C GLY A 175 21.89 -3.45 -7.13
N ASN A 176 22.93 -4.23 -6.82
CA ASN A 176 24.28 -3.75 -6.68
C ASN A 176 24.96 -3.56 -8.06
N THR A 177 25.65 -2.46 -8.24
CA THR A 177 26.45 -2.16 -9.43
C THR A 177 27.69 -1.36 -9.03
N SER A 178 28.49 -0.92 -9.98
CA SER A 178 29.63 -0.04 -9.73
C SER A 178 29.77 1.03 -10.80
N VAL A 179 30.52 2.07 -10.49
CA VAL A 179 30.91 3.08 -11.47
C VAL A 179 31.81 2.41 -12.51
N ALA A 180 31.51 2.56 -13.80
CA ALA A 180 32.25 1.92 -14.87
C ALA A 180 33.69 2.41 -14.94
N SER A 181 34.60 1.58 -15.50
CA SER A 181 35.97 1.93 -15.75
C SER A 181 36.10 3.12 -16.71
N GLY A 182 37.11 3.96 -16.52
CA GLY A 182 37.37 5.14 -17.36
C GLY A 182 36.83 6.45 -16.80
N TYR A 183 36.02 6.42 -15.73
CA TYR A 183 35.57 7.63 -15.01
C TYR A 183 36.49 7.87 -13.80
N LEU A 184 37.52 8.68 -13.97
CA LEU A 184 38.50 8.93 -12.89
C LEU A 184 37.92 9.81 -11.78
N ASN A 185 37.09 10.80 -12.12
CA ASN A 185 36.46 11.69 -11.15
C ASN A 185 35.16 12.23 -11.70
N ILE A 186 34.05 11.68 -11.24
CA ILE A 186 32.71 12.23 -11.54
C ILE A 186 32.51 13.41 -10.61
N ALA A 187 32.43 14.60 -11.17
CA ALA A 187 32.27 15.84 -10.40
C ALA A 187 30.96 15.84 -9.61
N THR A 188 30.91 16.54 -8.50
CA THR A 188 29.71 16.70 -7.67
C THR A 188 28.54 17.36 -8.43
N SER A 189 28.84 18.18 -9.45
CA SER A 189 27.87 18.82 -10.32
C SER A 189 27.40 17.95 -11.49
N ALA A 190 27.97 16.75 -11.69
CA ALA A 190 27.54 15.86 -12.75
C ALA A 190 26.10 15.40 -12.51
N THR A 191 25.34 15.27 -13.59
CA THR A 191 23.98 14.74 -13.59
C THR A 191 23.86 13.39 -14.27
N THR A 192 24.98 12.90 -14.83
CA THR A 192 25.07 11.61 -15.51
C THR A 192 26.41 10.93 -15.22
N PHE A 193 26.42 9.61 -15.17
CA PHE A 193 27.63 8.80 -15.22
C PHE A 193 27.31 7.40 -15.75
N ARG A 194 28.35 6.61 -16.01
CA ARG A 194 28.23 5.26 -16.51
C ARG A 194 28.41 4.22 -15.41
N VAL A 195 27.55 3.21 -15.41
CA VAL A 195 27.63 2.04 -14.51
C VAL A 195 28.09 0.80 -15.26
N SER A 196 28.74 -0.12 -14.55
CA SER A 196 29.26 -1.37 -15.11
C SER A 196 28.14 -2.37 -15.44
N SER A 197 27.08 -2.39 -14.65
CA SER A 197 25.94 -3.31 -14.81
C SER A 197 24.61 -2.54 -14.80
N PRO A 198 24.24 -1.90 -15.95
CA PRO A 198 23.04 -1.06 -15.99
C PRO A 198 21.75 -1.85 -15.78
N ARG A 199 21.76 -3.17 -16.02
CA ARG A 199 20.58 -4.05 -15.79
C ARG A 199 20.26 -4.25 -14.30
N GLN A 200 21.16 -3.87 -13.39
CA GLN A 200 20.90 -3.85 -11.95
C GLN A 200 20.08 -2.63 -11.51
N LEU A 201 19.83 -1.69 -12.41
CA LEU A 201 19.08 -0.46 -12.14
C LEU A 201 17.90 -0.34 -13.09
N SER A 202 16.88 0.33 -12.61
CA SER A 202 15.74 0.76 -13.42
C SER A 202 15.46 2.25 -13.18
N VAL A 203 14.62 2.85 -14.00
CA VAL A 203 14.13 4.21 -13.75
C VAL A 203 13.38 4.22 -12.41
N GLY A 204 13.73 5.17 -11.54
CA GLY A 204 13.20 5.23 -10.18
C GLY A 204 14.05 4.48 -9.15
N SER A 205 15.12 3.77 -9.53
CA SER A 205 16.08 3.18 -8.59
C SER A 205 16.63 4.23 -7.62
N LEU A 206 16.81 3.84 -6.37
CA LEU A 206 17.39 4.67 -5.33
C LEU A 206 18.63 3.98 -4.80
N PHE A 207 19.80 4.60 -4.94
CA PHE A 207 21.07 4.01 -4.54
C PHE A 207 21.94 4.98 -3.73
N LYS A 208 22.95 4.45 -3.08
CA LYS A 208 24.06 5.22 -2.50
C LYS A 208 25.40 4.59 -2.85
N VAL A 209 26.47 5.31 -2.65
CA VAL A 209 27.83 4.78 -2.74
C VAL A 209 28.14 4.03 -1.45
N PHE A 210 28.62 2.80 -1.57
CA PHE A 210 28.98 1.96 -0.43
C PHE A 210 30.09 2.60 0.40
N ASN A 211 29.96 2.56 1.72
CA ASN A 211 30.87 3.16 2.70
C ASN A 211 31.13 4.67 2.56
N THR A 212 30.22 5.41 1.96
CA THR A 212 30.27 6.86 1.93
C THR A 212 28.91 7.47 2.23
N ASN A 213 28.88 8.68 2.79
CA ASN A 213 27.64 9.47 2.94
C ASN A 213 27.28 10.21 1.65
N THR A 214 27.66 9.69 0.50
CA THR A 214 27.40 10.28 -0.81
C THR A 214 25.91 10.25 -1.11
N GLY A 215 25.29 11.38 -1.33
CA GLY A 215 23.86 11.49 -1.58
C GLY A 215 23.08 12.23 -0.49
N GLY A 216 23.76 12.85 0.49
CA GLY A 216 23.13 13.76 1.45
C GLY A 216 22.07 13.13 2.35
N GLY A 217 22.20 11.85 2.73
CA GLY A 217 21.27 11.18 3.65
C GLY A 217 19.97 10.69 3.04
N SER A 218 19.69 10.95 1.75
CA SER A 218 18.40 10.61 1.11
C SER A 218 18.53 9.69 -0.13
N GLY A 219 19.76 9.25 -0.44
CA GLY A 219 20.05 8.46 -1.62
C GLY A 219 20.02 9.26 -2.93
N ILE A 220 20.46 8.63 -4.02
CA ILE A 220 20.50 9.18 -5.37
C ILE A 220 19.41 8.51 -6.21
N LEU A 221 18.49 9.29 -6.76
CA LEU A 221 17.37 8.81 -7.56
C LEU A 221 17.71 8.79 -9.05
N VAL A 222 17.53 7.64 -9.69
CA VAL A 222 17.77 7.43 -11.12
C VAL A 222 16.57 7.90 -11.94
N ASN A 223 16.79 8.83 -12.85
CA ASN A 223 15.75 9.35 -13.76
C ASN A 223 15.69 8.58 -15.09
N THR A 224 16.86 8.23 -15.63
CA THR A 224 16.95 7.45 -16.89
C THR A 224 18.07 6.43 -16.81
N VAL A 225 17.91 5.32 -17.52
CA VAL A 225 18.94 4.28 -17.70
C VAL A 225 19.04 3.96 -19.18
N ASN A 226 20.24 4.13 -19.74
CA ASN A 226 20.54 3.62 -21.05
C ASN A 226 21.23 2.24 -20.91
N TYR A 227 20.48 1.19 -21.17
CA TYR A 227 20.95 -0.19 -20.99
C TYR A 227 22.04 -0.59 -21.98
N THR A 228 22.17 0.06 -23.12
CA THR A 228 23.18 -0.21 -24.13
C THR A 228 24.52 0.42 -23.75
N THR A 229 24.51 1.69 -23.37
CA THR A 229 25.74 2.43 -23.04
C THR A 229 26.11 2.36 -21.57
N GLY A 230 25.19 1.95 -20.71
CA GLY A 230 25.35 1.95 -19.25
C GLY A 230 25.25 3.33 -18.62
N VAL A 231 24.85 4.36 -19.36
CA VAL A 231 24.70 5.71 -18.82
C VAL A 231 23.43 5.83 -18.03
N ILE A 232 23.53 6.34 -16.82
CA ILE A 232 22.39 6.73 -15.98
C ILE A 232 22.35 8.24 -15.81
N ALA A 233 21.13 8.81 -15.78
CA ALA A 233 20.92 10.19 -15.37
C ALA A 233 20.19 10.24 -14.03
N TYR A 234 20.51 11.24 -13.21
CA TYR A 234 19.95 11.45 -11.89
C TYR A 234 19.76 12.94 -11.59
N SER A 235 18.89 13.27 -10.65
CA SER A 235 18.43 14.65 -10.45
C SER A 235 19.14 15.40 -9.33
N GLN A 236 20.17 14.82 -8.72
CA GLN A 236 20.80 15.41 -7.55
C GLN A 236 22.29 15.63 -7.74
N SER A 237 22.81 16.66 -7.07
CA SER A 237 24.26 16.80 -6.93
C SER A 237 24.83 15.68 -6.05
N LEU A 238 25.96 15.15 -6.42
CA LEU A 238 26.72 14.22 -5.59
C LEU A 238 27.34 14.98 -4.43
N SER A 239 27.33 14.40 -3.23
CA SER A 239 27.99 15.02 -2.06
C SER A 239 29.51 14.84 -2.06
N ALA A 240 30.03 13.97 -2.92
CA ALA A 240 31.45 13.74 -3.12
C ALA A 240 31.74 13.27 -4.54
N THR A 241 32.95 13.49 -5.01
CA THR A 241 33.46 13.01 -6.28
C THR A 241 33.47 11.48 -6.31
N LEU A 242 32.93 10.89 -7.37
CA LEU A 242 32.94 9.44 -7.56
C LEU A 242 34.06 9.03 -8.49
N SER A 243 34.78 7.99 -8.12
CA SER A 243 35.83 7.37 -8.95
C SER A 243 35.35 6.01 -9.49
N SER A 244 36.02 5.57 -10.55
CA SER A 244 35.82 4.25 -11.14
C SER A 244 35.92 3.13 -10.10
N GLY A 245 35.11 2.11 -10.27
CA GLY A 245 35.05 0.93 -9.40
C GLY A 245 34.30 1.13 -8.07
N ARG A 246 33.90 2.34 -7.71
CA ARG A 246 33.06 2.55 -6.52
C ARG A 246 31.76 1.76 -6.63
N VAL A 247 31.47 0.99 -5.59
CA VAL A 247 30.27 0.15 -5.52
C VAL A 247 29.07 1.01 -5.18
N LEU A 248 28.01 0.81 -5.92
CA LEU A 248 26.71 1.42 -5.73
C LEU A 248 25.76 0.35 -5.20
N VAL A 249 25.09 0.66 -4.10
CA VAL A 249 24.17 -0.25 -3.41
C VAL A 249 22.79 0.39 -3.27
N PRO A 250 21.71 -0.39 -3.21
CA PRO A 250 20.40 0.15 -2.95
C PRO A 250 20.37 0.96 -1.64
N TYR A 251 19.82 2.17 -1.71
CA TYR A 251 19.68 3.02 -0.53
C TYR A 251 18.45 2.64 0.25
N ASN A 252 18.61 2.50 1.56
CA ASN A 252 17.53 2.19 2.49
C ASN A 252 17.72 3.06 3.75
N PRO A 253 16.90 4.10 3.95
CA PRO A 253 16.98 4.94 5.14
C PRO A 253 16.68 4.11 6.40
N THR A 254 17.18 4.57 7.54
CA THR A 254 16.80 3.98 8.83
C THR A 254 15.31 4.19 9.04
N ALA A 255 14.59 3.10 9.23
CA ALA A 255 13.15 3.15 9.48
C ALA A 255 12.87 3.80 10.85
N THR A 256 11.96 4.75 10.86
CA THR A 256 11.39 5.32 12.07
C THR A 256 9.92 4.93 12.08
N THR A 257 9.58 3.87 12.80
CA THR A 257 8.21 3.35 12.90
C THR A 257 7.71 3.51 14.32
N ALA A 258 6.44 3.82 14.48
CA ALA A 258 5.77 3.99 15.75
C ALA A 258 4.43 3.25 15.75
N GLY A 259 3.84 3.11 16.93
CA GLY A 259 2.51 2.55 17.10
C GLY A 259 2.49 1.22 17.86
N GLN A 260 1.32 0.90 18.38
CA GLN A 260 1.06 -0.37 19.06
C GLN A 260 -0.14 -1.05 18.39
N PRO A 261 -0.08 -2.38 18.19
CA PRO A 261 -1.16 -3.11 17.53
C PRO A 261 -2.45 -3.07 18.35
N LEU A 262 -3.56 -2.91 17.65
CA LEU A 262 -4.88 -2.96 18.26
C LEU A 262 -5.35 -4.39 18.43
N HIS A 263 -5.87 -4.69 19.62
CA HIS A 263 -6.50 -5.97 19.91
C HIS A 263 -7.99 -5.89 19.61
N ALA A 264 -8.47 -6.73 18.71
CA ALA A 264 -9.89 -6.83 18.37
C ALA A 264 -10.78 -7.39 19.51
N ARG A 265 -10.17 -8.06 20.50
CA ARG A 265 -10.90 -8.55 21.68
C ARG A 265 -11.63 -7.45 22.45
N ILE A 266 -11.22 -6.21 22.26
CA ILE A 266 -11.75 -5.02 22.91
C ILE A 266 -12.48 -4.17 21.85
N GLY A 267 -13.14 -4.84 20.91
CA GLY A 267 -13.96 -4.21 19.92
C GLY A 267 -15.37 -3.92 20.44
N LEU A 268 -15.96 -2.82 20.02
CA LEU A 268 -17.35 -2.46 20.26
C LEU A 268 -18.04 -2.19 18.93
N LEU A 269 -18.99 -3.04 18.59
CA LEU A 269 -19.92 -2.77 17.48
C LEU A 269 -21.18 -2.12 18.06
N SER A 270 -21.55 -0.98 17.52
CA SER A 270 -22.76 -0.27 17.91
C SER A 270 -23.56 0.22 16.71
N LEU A 271 -24.86 0.31 16.87
CA LEU A 271 -25.80 0.88 15.91
C LEU A 271 -26.36 2.19 16.46
N ASP A 272 -26.52 3.20 15.59
CA ASP A 272 -27.10 4.52 15.91
C ASP A 272 -26.38 5.30 17.03
N GLY A 273 -25.07 5.02 17.22
CA GLY A 273 -24.33 5.65 18.33
C GLY A 273 -24.77 5.18 19.72
N SER A 274 -25.58 4.13 19.79
CA SER A 274 -26.01 3.52 21.04
C SER A 274 -24.81 3.04 21.84
N ALA A 275 -24.85 3.25 23.15
CA ALA A 275 -23.89 2.66 24.08
C ALA A 275 -24.07 1.13 24.21
N THR A 276 -25.11 0.57 23.62
CA THR A 276 -25.39 -0.85 23.66
C THR A 276 -24.41 -1.59 22.76
N LYS A 277 -23.56 -2.39 23.38
CA LYS A 277 -22.63 -3.27 22.70
C LYS A 277 -23.40 -4.43 22.08
N ILE A 278 -23.13 -4.69 20.79
CA ILE A 278 -23.57 -5.90 20.12
C ILE A 278 -22.42 -6.89 20.16
N ASP A 279 -22.65 -8.06 20.73
CA ASP A 279 -21.64 -9.11 20.80
C ASP A 279 -21.46 -9.75 19.42
N HIS A 280 -20.24 -9.64 18.90
CA HIS A 280 -19.88 -10.18 17.60
C HIS A 280 -18.60 -11.04 17.69
N LEU A 281 -18.43 -11.93 16.72
CA LEU A 281 -17.34 -12.92 16.67
C LEU A 281 -16.12 -12.44 15.89
N GLY A 282 -16.21 -11.27 15.29
CA GLY A 282 -15.25 -10.65 14.42
C GLY A 282 -15.93 -10.05 13.21
N GLY A 283 -15.24 -9.16 12.52
CA GLY A 283 -15.79 -8.43 11.40
C GLY A 283 -14.74 -8.05 10.37
N ARG A 284 -15.24 -7.72 9.21
CA ARG A 284 -14.46 -7.22 8.07
C ARG A 284 -15.19 -6.03 7.46
N VAL A 285 -14.45 -4.98 7.17
CA VAL A 285 -14.94 -3.82 6.43
C VAL A 285 -14.05 -3.62 5.22
N THR A 286 -14.66 -3.52 4.04
CA THR A 286 -13.94 -3.36 2.77
C THR A 286 -14.41 -2.10 2.06
N LEU A 287 -13.46 -1.28 1.66
CA LEU A 287 -13.64 -0.17 0.73
C LEU A 287 -13.05 -0.56 -0.62
N GLU A 288 -13.85 -0.55 -1.66
CA GLU A 288 -13.42 -0.65 -3.06
C GLU A 288 -13.62 0.70 -3.73
N ASP A 289 -12.53 1.41 -4.02
CA ASP A 289 -12.59 2.73 -4.64
C ASP A 289 -12.74 2.65 -6.17
N ASN A 290 -12.57 1.46 -6.75
CA ASN A 290 -12.75 1.17 -8.18
C ASN A 290 -12.00 2.14 -9.10
N ARG A 291 -10.77 2.47 -8.72
CA ARG A 291 -9.84 3.22 -9.54
C ARG A 291 -8.96 2.26 -10.34
N GLY A 292 -8.80 2.56 -11.59
CA GLY A 292 -7.97 1.79 -12.50
C GLY A 292 -6.98 2.66 -13.25
N LEU A 293 -6.19 2.03 -14.09
CA LEU A 293 -5.19 2.67 -14.92
C LEU A 293 -5.76 2.91 -16.33
N LEU A 294 -5.70 4.14 -16.83
CA LEU A 294 -6.05 4.40 -18.23
C LEU A 294 -4.92 3.88 -19.13
N ASN A 295 -5.15 2.73 -19.72
CA ASN A 295 -4.19 2.01 -20.56
C ASN A 295 -4.47 2.10 -22.06
N GLU A 296 -5.54 2.81 -22.46
CA GLU A 296 -6.02 2.81 -23.87
C GLU A 296 -5.40 3.92 -24.73
N GLU A 297 -4.67 4.86 -24.12
CA GLU A 297 -4.08 5.98 -24.86
C GLU A 297 -2.89 5.55 -25.73
N VAL A 298 -2.91 5.91 -27.00
CA VAL A 298 -1.83 5.62 -27.96
C VAL A 298 -0.60 6.48 -27.66
N GLY A 299 0.59 5.90 -27.77
CA GLY A 299 1.86 6.62 -27.60
C GLY A 299 2.46 6.55 -26.19
N TYR A 300 1.90 5.73 -25.30
CA TYR A 300 2.41 5.52 -23.96
C TYR A 300 2.78 4.06 -23.70
N ASP A 301 3.97 3.82 -23.14
CA ASP A 301 4.45 2.48 -22.74
C ASP A 301 3.83 2.00 -21.42
N SER A 302 3.11 2.86 -20.70
CA SER A 302 2.44 2.61 -19.45
C SER A 302 1.27 3.57 -19.29
N ALA A 303 0.39 3.34 -18.31
CA ALA A 303 -0.77 4.20 -18.07
C ALA A 303 -0.39 5.68 -17.93
N SER A 304 -1.12 6.55 -18.63
CA SER A 304 -0.90 8.00 -18.59
C SER A 304 -1.47 8.63 -17.32
N ARG A 305 -2.56 8.10 -16.82
CA ARG A 305 -3.29 8.60 -15.64
C ARG A 305 -4.15 7.51 -15.01
N VAL A 306 -4.76 7.90 -13.90
CA VAL A 306 -5.75 7.11 -13.17
C VAL A 306 -7.14 7.57 -13.54
N ILE A 307 -8.04 6.64 -13.67
CA ILE A 307 -9.45 6.90 -13.87
C ILE A 307 -10.27 6.19 -12.79
N ARG A 308 -11.45 6.70 -12.53
CA ARG A 308 -12.46 5.97 -11.77
C ARG A 308 -13.32 5.19 -12.75
N GLU A 309 -13.22 3.88 -12.70
CA GLU A 309 -13.93 2.99 -13.62
C GLU A 309 -15.39 2.78 -13.19
N ASN A 310 -15.63 2.79 -11.87
CA ASN A 310 -16.96 2.54 -11.31
C ASN A 310 -17.18 3.33 -10.02
N ARG A 311 -18.41 3.24 -9.47
CA ARG A 311 -18.74 3.80 -8.16
C ARG A 311 -17.98 3.04 -7.06
N ARG A 312 -17.71 3.75 -5.97
CA ARG A 312 -17.20 3.13 -4.75
C ARG A 312 -18.19 2.12 -4.20
N ASN A 313 -17.64 1.05 -3.64
CA ASN A 313 -18.40 0.07 -2.92
C ASN A 313 -17.81 -0.04 -1.50
N VAL A 314 -18.67 0.12 -0.49
CA VAL A 314 -18.31 -0.10 0.91
C VAL A 314 -19.13 -1.26 1.39
N THR A 315 -18.46 -2.33 1.83
CA THR A 315 -19.13 -3.51 2.37
C THR A 315 -18.60 -3.82 3.76
N ALA A 316 -19.44 -4.41 4.58
CA ALA A 316 -19.01 -4.97 5.85
C ALA A 316 -19.70 -6.32 6.08
N SER A 317 -19.01 -7.18 6.83
CA SER A 317 -19.50 -8.49 7.22
C SER A 317 -19.10 -8.77 8.66
N PHE A 318 -20.07 -9.20 9.48
CA PHE A 318 -19.88 -9.48 10.90
C PHE A 318 -20.51 -10.82 11.27
N GLY A 319 -19.79 -11.61 12.07
CA GLY A 319 -20.34 -12.82 12.68
C GLY A 319 -20.98 -12.50 14.03
N PHE A 320 -22.18 -12.98 14.28
CA PHE A 320 -22.90 -12.77 15.52
C PHE A 320 -23.25 -14.09 16.21
N ILE A 321 -23.33 -14.04 17.53
CA ILE A 321 -24.03 -15.06 18.32
C ILE A 321 -25.44 -14.54 18.56
N LEU A 322 -26.44 -15.30 18.14
CA LEU A 322 -27.83 -14.90 18.31
C LEU A 322 -28.27 -15.01 19.77
N LYS A 323 -28.63 -13.88 20.34
CA LYS A 323 -29.27 -13.78 21.64
C LYS A 323 -30.75 -13.44 21.46
N LYS A 324 -31.59 -13.96 22.36
CA LYS A 324 -33.05 -13.78 22.28
C LYS A 324 -33.47 -12.33 22.14
N ASP A 325 -32.81 -11.43 22.84
CA ASP A 325 -33.16 -10.01 22.88
C ASP A 325 -32.58 -9.21 21.68
N GLU A 326 -31.56 -9.74 20.99
CA GLU A 326 -30.90 -9.09 19.88
C GLU A 326 -31.45 -9.52 18.49
N VAL A 327 -32.13 -10.70 18.43
CA VAL A 327 -32.68 -11.23 17.18
C VAL A 327 -33.64 -10.27 16.52
N GLY A 328 -34.56 -9.66 17.30
CA GLY A 328 -35.50 -8.70 16.80
C GLY A 328 -34.87 -7.42 16.27
N GLU A 329 -33.79 -6.96 16.90
CA GLU A 329 -33.04 -5.79 16.50
C GLU A 329 -32.23 -6.04 15.21
N LEU A 330 -31.57 -7.17 15.10
CA LEU A 330 -30.72 -7.49 13.95
C LEU A 330 -31.55 -7.95 12.74
N LEU A 331 -32.44 -8.94 12.92
CA LEU A 331 -33.19 -9.52 11.82
C LEU A 331 -34.44 -8.70 11.46
N GLY A 332 -35.10 -8.08 12.44
CA GLY A 332 -36.26 -7.26 12.19
C GLY A 332 -35.98 -5.95 11.44
N ARG A 333 -34.77 -5.41 11.58
CA ARG A 333 -34.32 -4.22 10.83
C ARG A 333 -34.01 -4.54 9.38
N ARG A 334 -33.46 -5.70 9.11
CA ARG A 334 -33.24 -6.22 7.76
C ARG A 334 -34.51 -6.23 6.93
N ASP A 335 -35.60 -6.73 7.49
CA ASP A 335 -36.88 -6.88 6.77
C ASP A 335 -37.57 -5.54 6.50
N ARG A 336 -37.19 -4.47 7.21
CA ARG A 336 -37.79 -3.14 7.07
C ARG A 336 -37.02 -2.20 6.15
N ASN A 337 -35.90 -2.66 5.58
CA ASN A 337 -34.99 -1.82 4.80
C ASN A 337 -34.57 -0.54 5.57
N ASP A 338 -34.29 -0.71 6.86
CA ASP A 338 -34.04 0.39 7.79
C ASP A 338 -32.50 0.57 7.89
N SER A 339 -31.98 1.51 7.11
CA SER A 339 -30.56 1.86 7.14
C SER A 339 -30.18 2.52 8.45
N ARG A 340 -28.99 2.24 8.95
CA ARG A 340 -28.52 2.69 10.26
C ARG A 340 -27.08 3.13 10.25
N ASN A 341 -26.79 3.99 11.19
CA ASN A 341 -25.42 4.39 11.50
C ASN A 341 -24.70 3.24 12.21
N LEU A 342 -23.71 2.61 11.53
CA LEU A 342 -22.91 1.54 12.09
C LEU A 342 -21.55 2.10 12.49
N GLN A 343 -21.16 1.82 13.75
CA GLN A 343 -19.86 2.19 14.28
C GLN A 343 -19.16 0.98 14.88
N LEU A 344 -17.96 0.71 14.36
CA LEU A 344 -17.04 -0.28 14.89
C LEU A 344 -15.88 0.42 15.55
N ASN A 345 -15.67 0.17 16.84
CA ASN A 345 -14.52 0.65 17.60
C ASN A 345 -13.58 -0.52 17.89
N ILE A 346 -12.33 -0.42 17.51
CA ILE A 346 -11.28 -1.41 17.77
C ILE A 346 -10.29 -0.78 18.75
N GLY A 347 -10.05 -1.45 19.89
CA GLY A 347 -9.24 -0.92 20.98
C GLY A 347 -10.07 -0.17 22.04
N ASP A 348 -9.51 0.02 23.23
CA ASP A 348 -10.21 0.57 24.40
C ASP A 348 -9.49 1.72 25.10
N ALA A 349 -8.19 1.88 24.84
CA ALA A 349 -7.39 2.88 25.51
C ALA A 349 -7.40 4.23 24.77
N ALA A 350 -7.31 5.32 25.51
CA ALA A 350 -7.06 6.62 24.93
C ALA A 350 -5.81 6.60 24.05
N ASN A 351 -5.88 7.19 22.86
CA ASN A 351 -4.83 7.24 21.85
C ASN A 351 -4.44 5.85 21.25
N LYS A 352 -5.29 4.84 21.44
CA LYS A 352 -5.09 3.47 20.94
C LYS A 352 -6.40 2.88 20.44
N THR A 353 -7.16 3.63 19.69
CA THR A 353 -8.46 3.20 19.17
C THR A 353 -8.56 3.54 17.69
N CYS A 354 -9.11 2.61 16.91
CA CYS A 354 -9.58 2.87 15.55
C CYS A 354 -11.10 2.81 15.53
N LYS A 355 -11.74 3.86 15.06
CA LYS A 355 -13.18 3.94 14.86
C LYS A 355 -13.50 3.91 13.38
N ILE A 356 -14.32 2.96 12.99
CA ILE A 356 -14.84 2.82 11.64
C ILE A 356 -16.30 3.17 11.68
N HIS A 357 -16.70 4.14 10.87
CA HIS A 357 -18.04 4.69 10.89
C HIS A 357 -18.65 4.65 9.48
N MET A 358 -19.79 3.98 9.37
CA MET A 358 -20.66 3.95 8.19
C MET A 358 -21.96 4.62 8.56
N LYS A 359 -22.24 5.78 7.96
CA LYS A 359 -23.36 6.66 8.37
C LYS A 359 -24.71 6.08 8.01
N ASP A 360 -24.77 5.36 6.92
CA ASP A 360 -25.98 4.74 6.40
C ASP A 360 -25.63 3.33 5.95
N PHE A 361 -25.92 2.35 6.80
CA PHE A 361 -25.55 0.95 6.58
C PHE A 361 -26.82 0.11 6.42
N GLU A 362 -26.90 -0.59 5.30
CA GLU A 362 -27.99 -1.48 4.95
C GLU A 362 -27.54 -2.94 5.03
N TRP A 363 -28.28 -3.76 5.76
CA TRP A 363 -28.00 -5.18 5.88
C TRP A 363 -28.56 -5.97 4.70
N ASP A 364 -27.74 -6.85 4.14
CA ASP A 364 -28.20 -7.84 3.15
C ASP A 364 -28.97 -8.98 3.83
N MET A 365 -29.84 -9.63 3.07
CA MET A 365 -30.56 -10.83 3.50
C MET A 365 -29.57 -12.00 3.63
N THR A 366 -29.42 -12.55 4.81
CA THR A 366 -28.53 -13.68 5.09
C THR A 366 -29.30 -14.87 5.66
N ALA A 367 -28.94 -16.07 5.25
CA ALA A 367 -29.50 -17.29 5.82
C ALA A 367 -29.08 -17.45 7.29
N LEU A 368 -30.01 -17.90 8.11
CA LEU A 368 -29.74 -18.23 9.51
C LEU A 368 -29.28 -19.69 9.59
N GLU A 369 -28.08 -19.90 10.09
CA GLU A 369 -27.56 -21.23 10.39
C GLU A 369 -27.78 -21.56 11.87
N ILE A 370 -28.60 -22.55 12.12
CA ILE A 370 -28.85 -23.07 13.47
C ILE A 370 -28.22 -24.47 13.52
N PRO A 371 -27.07 -24.63 14.16
CA PRO A 371 -26.44 -25.94 14.29
C PRO A 371 -27.21 -26.82 15.28
N ASP A 372 -27.20 -28.12 15.07
CA ASP A 372 -27.84 -29.10 15.97
C ASP A 372 -27.26 -29.06 17.38
N GLN A 373 -26.01 -28.67 17.50
CA GLN A 373 -25.31 -28.52 18.79
C GLN A 373 -24.52 -27.20 18.81
N GLY A 374 -24.61 -26.48 19.93
CA GLY A 374 -23.88 -25.24 20.13
C GLY A 374 -24.74 -23.98 20.05
N MET A 375 -24.07 -22.84 19.92
CA MET A 375 -24.76 -21.53 19.84
C MET A 375 -25.16 -21.24 18.40
N ALA A 376 -26.36 -20.73 18.21
CA ALA A 376 -26.80 -20.22 16.91
C ALA A 376 -25.91 -19.05 16.49
N ARG A 377 -25.36 -19.16 15.30
CA ARG A 377 -24.48 -18.13 14.70
C ARG A 377 -25.09 -17.62 13.39
N VAL A 378 -24.88 -16.36 13.12
CA VAL A 378 -25.26 -15.78 11.84
C VAL A 378 -24.14 -14.86 11.38
N THR A 379 -23.80 -14.94 10.09
CA THR A 379 -22.92 -13.97 9.44
C THR A 379 -23.81 -13.03 8.66
N MET A 380 -23.78 -11.76 9.00
CA MET A 380 -24.53 -10.72 8.31
C MET A 380 -23.57 -9.85 7.52
N SER A 381 -23.89 -9.63 6.27
CA SER A 381 -23.20 -8.70 5.39
C SER A 381 -24.09 -7.50 5.09
N GLY A 382 -23.50 -6.42 4.64
CA GLY A 382 -24.26 -5.24 4.26
C GLY A 382 -23.40 -4.21 3.53
N ARG A 383 -24.03 -3.10 3.16
CA ARG A 383 -23.41 -2.04 2.39
C ARG A 383 -23.49 -0.71 3.11
N GLY A 384 -22.37 0.03 3.08
CA GLY A 384 -22.34 1.43 3.49
C GLY A 384 -22.81 2.32 2.35
N LEU A 385 -23.88 3.07 2.56
CA LEU A 385 -24.44 4.02 1.61
C LEU A 385 -24.01 5.44 1.97
N GLY A 386 -23.85 6.30 0.97
CA GLY A 386 -23.54 7.71 1.16
C GLY A 386 -24.80 8.56 1.14
N VAL A 387 -25.04 9.29 2.21
CA VAL A 387 -26.16 10.25 2.29
C VAL A 387 -25.83 11.51 1.49
N ASN A 388 -24.58 11.98 1.56
CA ASN A 388 -24.10 13.18 0.87
C ASN A 388 -23.04 12.88 -0.21
N GLY A 389 -22.94 11.62 -0.63
CA GLY A 389 -22.09 11.17 -1.75
C GLY A 389 -20.67 10.76 -1.40
N ASN A 390 -20.10 11.21 -0.27
CA ASN A 390 -18.72 10.87 0.14
C ASN A 390 -18.62 10.54 1.64
N ASP A 391 -19.68 10.10 2.26
CA ASP A 391 -19.76 9.83 3.69
C ASP A 391 -20.17 8.38 4.02
N SER A 392 -20.08 7.49 3.03
CA SER A 392 -20.40 6.07 3.22
C SER A 392 -19.45 5.36 4.19
N LEU A 393 -18.20 5.83 4.30
CA LEU A 393 -17.19 5.28 5.20
C LEU A 393 -16.28 6.39 5.72
N LYS A 394 -15.95 6.31 6.99
CA LYS A 394 -14.96 7.14 7.67
C LYS A 394 -14.15 6.28 8.62
N VAL A 395 -12.84 6.48 8.63
CA VAL A 395 -11.93 5.82 9.57
C VAL A 395 -11.26 6.89 10.42
N ARG A 396 -11.21 6.68 11.72
CA ARG A 396 -10.63 7.63 12.67
C ARG A 396 -9.74 6.91 13.67
N PHE A 397 -8.53 7.42 13.81
CA PHE A 397 -7.58 7.01 14.83
C PHE A 397 -7.61 8.01 16.01
N LEU A 398 -7.60 7.46 17.23
CA LEU A 398 -7.62 8.18 18.50
C LEU A 398 -6.40 7.81 19.31
#